data_38912bfa42ed6c9bbdc0d7ad3887f42d
#
_entry.id   38912bfa42ed6c9bbdc0d7ad3887f42d
#
_cell.length_a   1.000
_cell.length_b   1.000
_cell.length_c   1.000
_cell.angle_alpha   90.00
_cell.angle_beta   90.00
_cell.angle_gamma   90.00
#
_symmetry.space_group_name_H-M   'P 1'
#
loop_
_entity.id
_entity.type
_entity.pdbx_description
1 polymer ?
#
loop_
_entity_poly.entity_id
_entity_poly.type
_entity_poly.pdbx_seq_one_letter_code
_entity_poly.pdbx_strand_id
1 'polypeptide(L)'
;MKNAQLITLGDITVYSPGVLMQTVKGIGDPQTTCPVELIEFWLDPFAASTPHSHPATEIWRITSGYGQVITDDGALPIKAGDLVFLRPDRTHHLENLANEILSALSISWMATR
;
A
#
# COMPACT_ATOMS: atom_id res chain seq x y z
N MET A 1 -19.64 -19.98 -12.48
CA MET A 1 -18.57 -19.03 -12.17
C MET A 1 -17.31 -19.35 -12.99
N LYS A 2 -16.62 -18.33 -13.45
CA LYS A 2 -15.35 -18.51 -14.14
C LYS A 2 -14.24 -18.83 -13.13
N ASN A 3 -13.27 -19.67 -13.56
CA ASN A 3 -12.12 -20.00 -12.72
C ASN A 3 -11.16 -18.81 -12.53
N ALA A 4 -11.23 -17.82 -13.42
CA ALA A 4 -10.45 -16.59 -13.33
C ALA A 4 -11.29 -15.41 -13.79
N GLN A 5 -11.10 -14.29 -13.15
CA GLN A 5 -11.82 -13.07 -13.50
C GLN A 5 -10.97 -11.84 -13.24
N LEU A 6 -11.27 -10.77 -13.97
CA LEU A 6 -10.63 -9.48 -13.70
C LEU A 6 -11.25 -8.87 -12.46
N ILE A 7 -10.41 -8.26 -11.64
CA ILE A 7 -10.84 -7.56 -10.44
C ILE A 7 -11.19 -6.12 -10.81
N THR A 8 -12.26 -5.61 -10.24
CA THR A 8 -12.72 -4.24 -10.46
C THR A 8 -11.86 -3.28 -9.65
N LEU A 9 -11.38 -2.23 -10.31
CA LEU A 9 -10.62 -1.16 -9.65
C LEU A 9 -11.56 0.00 -9.33
N GLY A 10 -11.31 0.65 -8.20
CA GLY A 10 -11.98 1.89 -7.84
C GLY A 10 -11.37 3.08 -8.57
N ASP A 11 -11.87 4.27 -8.28
CA ASP A 11 -11.33 5.50 -8.83
C ASP A 11 -9.97 5.82 -8.20
N ILE A 12 -9.11 6.47 -8.96
CA ILE A 12 -7.87 7.03 -8.41
C ILE A 12 -8.24 8.30 -7.66
N THR A 13 -7.83 8.39 -6.41
CA THR A 13 -8.13 9.54 -5.54
C THR A 13 -6.85 10.07 -4.91
N VAL A 14 -6.92 11.30 -4.40
CA VAL A 14 -5.81 11.90 -3.66
C VAL A 14 -5.88 11.40 -2.22
N TYR A 15 -4.81 10.77 -1.76
CA TYR A 15 -4.68 10.32 -0.36
C TYR A 15 -4.16 11.47 0.51
N SER A 16 -3.12 12.14 0.04
CA SER A 16 -2.50 13.31 0.67
C SER A 16 -1.76 14.08 -0.42
N PRO A 17 -1.26 15.30 -0.17
CA PRO A 17 -0.55 16.06 -1.20
C PRO A 17 0.59 15.24 -1.82
N GLY A 18 0.57 15.11 -3.15
CA GLY A 18 1.58 14.34 -3.89
C GLY A 18 1.41 12.84 -3.84
N VAL A 19 0.36 12.32 -3.20
CA VAL A 19 0.12 10.88 -3.07
C VAL A 19 -1.25 10.52 -3.61
N LEU A 20 -1.28 9.67 -4.63
CA LEU A 20 -2.52 9.13 -5.19
C LEU A 20 -2.72 7.70 -4.69
N MET A 21 -3.96 7.28 -4.63
CA MET A 21 -4.31 5.92 -4.25
C MET A 21 -5.44 5.39 -5.11
N GLN A 22 -5.49 4.07 -5.24
CA GLN A 22 -6.58 3.36 -5.92
C GLN A 22 -6.91 2.11 -5.12
N THR A 23 -8.13 2.03 -4.64
CA THR A 23 -8.61 0.84 -3.94
C THR A 23 -9.01 -0.21 -4.96
N VAL A 24 -8.64 -1.46 -4.69
CA VAL A 24 -9.05 -2.61 -5.49
C VAL A 24 -10.37 -3.11 -4.92
N LYS A 25 -11.40 -3.19 -5.78
CA LYS A 25 -12.75 -3.61 -5.39
C LYS A 25 -13.10 -4.95 -6.04
N GLY A 26 -14.18 -5.56 -5.57
CA GLY A 26 -14.72 -6.74 -6.20
C GLY A 26 -13.80 -7.95 -6.17
N ILE A 27 -13.01 -8.08 -5.10
CA ILE A 27 -12.17 -9.26 -4.90
C ILE A 27 -13.07 -10.41 -4.48
N GLY A 28 -12.98 -11.52 -5.23
CA GLY A 28 -13.81 -12.69 -4.98
C GLY A 28 -15.20 -12.55 -5.57
N ASP A 29 -16.14 -13.34 -5.11
CA ASP A 29 -17.52 -13.34 -5.53
C ASP A 29 -18.45 -13.29 -4.31
N PRO A 30 -19.77 -13.22 -4.50
CA PRO A 30 -20.71 -13.13 -3.38
C PRO A 30 -20.62 -14.29 -2.38
N GLN A 31 -20.02 -15.41 -2.79
CA GLN A 31 -19.92 -16.61 -1.95
C GLN A 31 -18.53 -16.78 -1.35
N THR A 32 -17.56 -15.98 -1.80
CA THR A 32 -16.17 -16.05 -1.34
C THR A 32 -15.78 -14.74 -0.68
N THR A 33 -15.57 -14.78 0.62
CA THR A 33 -15.13 -13.60 1.36
C THR A 33 -13.61 -13.42 1.18
N CYS A 34 -13.20 -12.24 0.75
CA CYS A 34 -11.78 -11.89 0.69
C CYS A 34 -11.42 -11.10 1.94
N PRO A 35 -10.55 -11.63 2.81
CA PRO A 35 -10.18 -10.95 4.05
C PRO A 35 -9.12 -9.87 3.89
N VAL A 36 -8.56 -9.70 2.69
CA VAL A 36 -7.50 -8.73 2.44
C VAL A 36 -8.02 -7.53 1.68
N GLU A 37 -7.46 -6.34 2.00
CA GLU A 37 -7.63 -5.14 1.20
C GLU A 37 -6.39 -4.91 0.35
N LEU A 38 -6.61 -4.51 -0.88
CA LEU A 38 -5.53 -4.14 -1.81
C LEU A 38 -5.70 -2.68 -2.20
N ILE A 39 -4.62 -1.91 -2.05
CA ILE A 39 -4.61 -0.50 -2.42
C ILE A 39 -3.29 -0.21 -3.13
N GLU A 40 -3.36 0.43 -4.30
CA GLU A 40 -2.14 0.93 -4.94
C GLU A 40 -1.92 2.38 -4.56
N PHE A 41 -0.64 2.76 -4.38
CA PHE A 41 -0.21 4.12 -4.08
C PHE A 41 0.83 4.57 -5.10
N TRP A 42 0.77 5.85 -5.44
CA TRP A 42 1.77 6.52 -6.27
C TRP A 42 2.18 7.81 -5.57
N LEU A 43 3.47 7.98 -5.36
CA LEU A 43 4.03 9.18 -4.75
C LEU A 43 4.78 9.96 -5.82
N ASP A 44 4.47 11.25 -5.94
CA ASP A 44 5.21 12.17 -6.79
C ASP A 44 6.67 12.24 -6.35
N PRO A 45 7.57 12.71 -7.24
CA PRO A 45 8.97 12.92 -6.84
C PRO A 45 9.06 13.69 -5.53
N PHE A 46 9.85 13.17 -4.59
CA PHE A 46 10.14 13.75 -3.28
C PHE A 46 8.92 13.94 -2.36
N ALA A 47 7.78 13.38 -2.71
CA ALA A 47 6.60 13.43 -1.85
C ALA A 47 6.70 12.39 -0.72
N ALA A 48 5.93 12.63 0.34
CA ALA A 48 5.83 11.73 1.46
C ALA A 48 4.35 11.51 1.80
N SER A 49 3.99 10.29 2.19
CA SER A 49 2.64 10.01 2.67
C SER A 49 2.48 10.52 4.10
N THR A 50 1.23 10.78 4.49
CA THR A 50 0.93 11.20 5.87
C THR A 50 1.19 10.05 6.83
N PRO A 51 1.91 10.28 7.94
CA PRO A 51 2.08 9.24 8.95
C PRO A 51 0.74 8.80 9.53
N HIS A 52 0.57 7.49 9.67
CA HIS A 52 -0.64 6.95 10.27
C HIS A 52 -0.36 5.57 10.90
N SER A 53 -1.28 5.12 11.73
CA SER A 53 -1.28 3.78 12.27
C SER A 53 -2.69 3.21 12.18
N HIS A 54 -2.79 1.89 12.12
CA HIS A 54 -4.07 1.18 12.06
C HIS A 54 -3.90 -0.23 12.65
N PRO A 55 -5.00 -0.87 13.05
CA PRO A 55 -4.92 -2.20 13.66
C PRO A 55 -4.64 -3.32 12.64
N ALA A 56 -4.73 -3.05 11.35
CA ALA A 56 -4.45 -4.04 10.33
C ALA A 56 -2.95 -4.32 10.21
N THR A 57 -2.61 -5.57 9.93
CA THR A 57 -1.27 -5.96 9.47
C THR A 57 -1.18 -5.60 7.99
N GLU A 58 -0.03 -5.15 7.54
CA GLU A 58 0.12 -4.67 6.17
C GLU A 58 1.44 -5.12 5.57
N ILE A 59 1.42 -5.41 4.27
CA ILE A 59 2.62 -5.66 3.47
C ILE A 59 2.58 -4.69 2.29
N TRP A 60 3.71 -4.06 2.01
CA TRP A 60 3.89 -3.26 0.80
C TRP A 60 4.83 -3.97 -0.16
N ARG A 61 4.39 -4.14 -1.40
CA ARG A 61 5.26 -4.50 -2.51
C ARG A 61 5.64 -3.21 -3.22
N ILE A 62 6.94 -2.87 -3.23
CA ILE A 62 7.41 -1.69 -3.96
C ILE A 62 7.49 -2.08 -5.43
N THR A 63 6.71 -1.40 -6.28
CA THR A 63 6.58 -1.76 -7.70
C THR A 63 7.43 -0.89 -8.61
N SER A 64 7.76 0.34 -8.20
CA SER A 64 8.68 1.19 -8.96
C SER A 64 9.32 2.22 -8.03
N GLY A 65 10.51 2.70 -8.41
CA GLY A 65 11.21 3.75 -7.70
C GLY A 65 12.01 3.27 -6.50
N TYR A 66 12.43 4.21 -5.68
CA TYR A 66 13.10 3.93 -4.41
C TYR A 66 12.81 5.05 -3.41
N GLY A 67 12.94 4.73 -2.13
CA GLY A 67 12.67 5.68 -1.07
C GLY A 67 12.99 5.07 0.28
N GLN A 68 12.21 5.45 1.27
CA GLN A 68 12.37 4.89 2.61
C GLN A 68 11.03 4.84 3.35
N VAL A 69 10.90 3.83 4.20
CA VAL A 69 9.79 3.71 5.14
C VAL A 69 10.26 4.27 6.47
N ILE A 70 9.48 5.19 7.03
CA ILE A 70 9.78 5.81 8.32
C ILE A 70 8.85 5.22 9.37
N THR A 71 9.43 4.73 10.45
CA THR A 71 8.71 4.26 11.64
C THR A 71 9.41 4.84 12.87
N ASP A 72 8.89 4.55 14.07
CA ASP A 72 9.57 4.94 15.30
C ASP A 72 10.92 4.24 15.49
N ASP A 73 11.19 3.15 14.76
CA ASP A 73 12.49 2.49 14.76
C ASP A 73 13.52 3.15 13.85
N GLY A 74 13.10 4.14 13.05
CA GLY A 74 13.98 4.84 12.13
C GLY A 74 13.57 4.69 10.68
N ALA A 75 14.54 4.83 9.77
CA ALA A 75 14.32 4.77 8.33
C ALA A 75 14.79 3.44 7.76
N LEU A 76 13.93 2.81 6.95
CA LEU A 76 14.24 1.59 6.22
C LEU A 76 14.31 1.93 4.73
N PRO A 77 15.48 1.88 4.09
CA PRO A 77 15.57 2.08 2.64
C PRO A 77 14.84 0.98 1.88
N ILE A 78 14.12 1.37 0.84
CA ILE A 78 13.37 0.43 -0.02
C ILE A 78 13.54 0.80 -1.49
N LYS A 79 13.36 -0.20 -2.35
CA LYS A 79 13.42 -0.03 -3.80
C LYS A 79 12.46 -1.01 -4.47
N ALA A 80 12.25 -0.82 -5.77
CA ALA A 80 11.40 -1.70 -6.57
C ALA A 80 11.78 -3.17 -6.37
N GLY A 81 10.77 -4.00 -6.14
CA GLY A 81 10.93 -5.42 -5.88
C GLY A 81 10.92 -5.81 -4.41
N ASP A 82 11.12 -4.85 -3.50
CA ASP A 82 11.11 -5.14 -2.07
C ASP A 82 9.70 -5.40 -1.54
N LEU A 83 9.63 -6.27 -0.54
CA LEU A 83 8.43 -6.49 0.26
C LEU A 83 8.70 -5.98 1.67
N VAL A 84 7.81 -5.13 2.17
CA VAL A 84 7.94 -4.51 3.49
C VAL A 84 6.81 -5.01 4.37
N PHE A 85 7.14 -5.54 5.53
CA PHE A 85 6.16 -5.95 6.53
C PHE A 85 5.95 -4.81 7.52
N LEU A 86 4.70 -4.39 7.71
CA LEU A 86 4.32 -3.31 8.62
C LEU A 86 3.47 -3.90 9.75
N ARG A 87 3.96 -3.77 10.97
CA ARG A 87 3.26 -4.29 12.15
C ARG A 87 2.01 -3.47 12.43
N PRO A 88 0.94 -4.11 12.95
CA PRO A 88 -0.26 -3.38 13.35
C PRO A 88 0.05 -2.40 14.47
N ASP A 89 -0.73 -1.32 14.52
CA ASP A 89 -0.71 -0.31 15.59
C ASP A 89 0.62 0.43 15.75
N ARG A 90 1.46 0.44 14.71
CA ARG A 90 2.71 1.19 14.67
C ARG A 90 2.60 2.28 13.61
N THR A 91 3.04 3.48 13.96
CA THR A 91 3.05 4.61 13.02
C THR A 91 4.07 4.37 11.92
N HIS A 92 3.65 4.60 10.69
CA HIS A 92 4.53 4.49 9.53
C HIS A 92 4.13 5.49 8.46
N HIS A 93 5.09 5.82 7.59
CA HIS A 93 4.83 6.54 6.35
C HIS A 93 5.92 6.22 5.33
N LEU A 94 5.65 6.55 4.08
CA LEU A 94 6.53 6.28 2.96
C LEU A 94 7.03 7.61 2.39
N GLU A 95 8.34 7.67 2.10
CA GLU A 95 8.96 8.86 1.50
C GLU A 95 9.62 8.48 0.18
N ASN A 96 9.30 9.23 -0.87
CA ASN A 96 9.95 9.10 -2.16
C ASN A 96 11.22 9.97 -2.15
N LEU A 97 12.38 9.34 -2.33
CA LEU A 97 13.66 10.04 -2.33
C LEU A 97 14.19 10.29 -3.75
N ALA A 98 13.38 9.96 -4.76
CA ALA A 98 13.80 10.03 -6.16
C ALA A 98 13.06 11.10 -6.93
N ASN A 99 13.60 11.47 -8.10
CA ASN A 99 12.97 12.39 -9.04
C ASN A 99 12.11 11.62 -10.06
N GLU A 100 11.42 10.60 -9.60
CA GLU A 100 10.48 9.80 -10.39
C GLU A 100 9.42 9.21 -9.46
N ILE A 101 8.35 8.69 -10.04
CA ILE A 101 7.23 8.16 -9.25
C ILE A 101 7.69 6.93 -8.45
N LEU A 102 7.33 6.92 -7.17
CA LEU A 102 7.46 5.74 -6.31
C LEU A 102 6.08 5.10 -6.22
N SER A 103 5.96 3.82 -6.54
CA SER A 103 4.68 3.14 -6.45
C SER A 103 4.78 1.88 -5.60
N ALA A 104 3.68 1.56 -4.93
CA ALA A 104 3.60 0.42 -4.04
C ALA A 104 2.19 -0.16 -4.08
N LEU A 105 2.11 -1.48 -3.93
CA LEU A 105 0.85 -2.19 -3.70
C LEU A 105 0.79 -2.56 -2.22
N SER A 106 -0.24 -2.09 -1.55
CA SER A 106 -0.52 -2.40 -0.15
C SER A 106 -1.49 -3.56 -0.06
N ILE A 107 -1.14 -4.54 0.76
CA ILE A 107 -1.97 -5.69 1.09
C ILE A 107 -2.16 -5.65 2.61
N SER A 108 -3.40 -5.54 3.08
CA SER A 108 -3.66 -5.46 4.51
C SER A 108 -4.80 -6.36 4.93
N TRP A 109 -4.77 -6.78 6.18
CA TRP A 109 -5.80 -7.63 6.77
C TRP A 109 -5.82 -7.48 8.29
N MET A 110 -6.97 -7.79 8.87
CA MET A 110 -7.11 -7.83 10.33
C MET A 110 -6.72 -9.22 10.82
N ALA A 111 -5.90 -9.25 11.87
CA ALA A 111 -5.58 -10.51 12.51
C ALA A 111 -6.83 -11.10 13.15
N THR A 112 -7.04 -12.40 12.97
CA THR A 112 -8.10 -13.13 13.66
C THR A 112 -7.54 -13.76 14.93
N ARG A 113 -8.42 -13.94 15.89
CA ARG A 113 -8.07 -14.54 17.18
C ARG A 113 -8.95 -15.73 17.48
#